data_7882c361cfec0bbbf38b13a9602ad7e2
#
_entry.id   7882c361cfec0bbbf38b13a9602ad7e2
#
_cell.length_a   1.000
_cell.length_b   1.000
_cell.length_c   1.000
_cell.angle_alpha   90.00
_cell.angle_beta   90.00
_cell.angle_gamma   90.00
#
_symmetry.space_group_name_H-M   'P 1'
#
loop_
_entity.id
_entity.type
_entity.pdbx_description
1 polymer ?
#
loop_
_entity_poly.entity_id
_entity_poly.type
_entity_poly.pdbx_seq_one_letter_code
_entity_poly.pdbx_strand_id
1 'polypeptide(L)'
;MFVLDAYISDFYRSILDLLHGTYTLRIIESFIEIYFNILPWLIISILIQVILIHFIQKGKVSLVIKNKVLAIVVGSLLGLVSPLPTYAAIPIGLALIPLGLPLAAVMAFVIASPLINPSVFFLTATQLGMDIAFARIISAFVISLIGGFLFGYVIKNLEPAMLKLKKVQKDRPFHIELWRSTLFFGKYFTIAIFISAVVKAVVSPEMVNQILGQQIQRSLLVAITLGVPFYSCGGAAIPFVEVLSDMGMDKGAVLAFFIAGPATKLETMYMFKSLLGIKYFLIYLLLTLTGAYVSGFIYSQ
;
A
#
# COMPACT_ATOMS: atom_id res chain seq x y z
N MET A 1 38.63 -13.59 -27.24
CA MET A 1 37.21 -13.26 -26.96
C MET A 1 36.34 -14.52 -26.97
N PHE A 2 36.32 -15.34 -28.03
CA PHE A 2 35.53 -16.59 -28.10
C PHE A 2 35.83 -17.66 -27.04
N VAL A 3 37.05 -17.79 -26.54
CA VAL A 3 37.46 -18.81 -25.54
C VAL A 3 36.93 -18.42 -24.14
N LEU A 4 36.87 -17.13 -23.84
CA LEU A 4 36.36 -16.64 -22.55
C LEU A 4 34.83 -16.80 -22.45
N ASP A 5 34.12 -16.60 -23.57
CA ASP A 5 32.65 -16.78 -23.63
C ASP A 5 32.29 -18.28 -23.49
N ALA A 6 33.07 -19.20 -24.04
CA ALA A 6 32.90 -20.62 -23.88
C ALA A 6 33.14 -21.07 -22.42
N TYR A 7 34.18 -20.56 -21.77
CA TYR A 7 34.50 -20.87 -20.38
C TYR A 7 33.41 -20.33 -19.41
N ILE A 8 32.91 -19.12 -19.69
CA ILE A 8 31.81 -18.52 -18.90
C ILE A 8 30.50 -19.31 -19.07
N SER A 9 30.24 -19.76 -20.31
CA SER A 9 29.03 -20.55 -20.60
C SER A 9 29.08 -21.95 -19.97
N ASP A 10 30.24 -22.59 -19.97
CA ASP A 10 30.43 -23.92 -19.35
C ASP A 10 30.43 -23.84 -17.82
N PHE A 11 31.04 -22.81 -17.25
CA PHE A 11 30.97 -22.54 -15.81
C PHE A 11 29.54 -22.25 -15.36
N TYR A 12 28.79 -21.46 -16.15
CA TYR A 12 27.36 -21.16 -15.87
C TYR A 12 26.50 -22.43 -15.95
N ARG A 13 26.72 -23.30 -16.96
CA ARG A 13 26.04 -24.60 -17.09
C ARG A 13 26.36 -25.51 -15.92
N SER A 14 27.65 -25.61 -15.54
CA SER A 14 28.04 -26.46 -14.41
C SER A 14 27.43 -26.01 -13.09
N ILE A 15 27.28 -24.70 -12.85
CA ILE A 15 26.57 -24.17 -11.68
C ILE A 15 25.07 -24.48 -11.77
N LEU A 16 24.44 -24.32 -12.93
CA LEU A 16 23.05 -24.65 -13.13
C LEU A 16 22.77 -26.14 -12.90
N ASP A 17 23.64 -27.02 -13.43
CA ASP A 17 23.52 -28.46 -13.25
C ASP A 17 23.71 -28.90 -11.78
N LEU A 18 24.61 -28.24 -11.05
CA LEU A 18 24.83 -28.49 -9.62
C LEU A 18 23.64 -28.01 -8.75
N LEU A 19 22.90 -27.01 -9.21
CA LEU A 19 21.74 -26.44 -8.54
C LEU A 19 20.43 -27.03 -9.05
N HIS A 20 20.44 -27.85 -10.11
CA HIS A 20 19.26 -28.48 -10.68
C HIS A 20 18.53 -29.30 -9.62
N GLY A 21 17.25 -28.96 -9.37
CA GLY A 21 16.42 -29.59 -8.36
C GLY A 21 16.52 -29.03 -6.94
N THR A 22 17.43 -28.06 -6.69
CA THR A 22 17.56 -27.39 -5.40
C THR A 22 16.56 -26.23 -5.28
N TYR A 23 16.06 -25.99 -4.06
CA TYR A 23 15.23 -24.82 -3.74
C TYR A 23 15.92 -23.51 -4.13
N THR A 24 17.25 -23.46 -4.07
CA THR A 24 18.05 -22.28 -4.41
C THR A 24 17.88 -21.85 -5.86
N LEU A 25 17.91 -22.79 -6.82
CA LEU A 25 17.70 -22.48 -8.23
C LEU A 25 16.28 -21.99 -8.48
N ARG A 26 15.28 -22.67 -7.90
CA ARG A 26 13.87 -22.25 -8.00
C ARG A 26 13.65 -20.84 -7.46
N ILE A 27 14.30 -20.46 -6.36
CA ILE A 27 14.23 -19.11 -5.79
C ILE A 27 14.84 -18.09 -6.75
N ILE A 28 16.02 -18.38 -7.33
CA ILE A 28 16.69 -17.47 -8.26
C ILE A 28 15.85 -17.27 -9.53
N GLU A 29 15.36 -18.34 -10.13
CA GLU A 29 14.52 -18.29 -11.33
C GLU A 29 13.24 -17.49 -11.06
N SER A 30 12.54 -17.80 -9.96
CA SER A 30 11.34 -17.08 -9.55
C SER A 30 11.61 -15.61 -9.26
N PHE A 31 12.76 -15.29 -8.64
CA PHE A 31 13.15 -13.90 -8.38
C PHE A 31 13.35 -13.13 -9.69
N ILE A 32 14.09 -13.72 -10.63
CA ILE A 32 14.37 -13.11 -11.95
C ILE A 32 13.05 -12.91 -12.71
N GLU A 33 12.22 -13.94 -12.79
CA GLU A 33 10.92 -13.89 -13.46
C GLU A 33 10.04 -12.76 -12.92
N ILE A 34 9.79 -12.73 -11.59
CA ILE A 34 8.96 -11.72 -10.95
C ILE A 34 9.57 -10.32 -11.11
N TYR A 35 10.90 -10.19 -10.96
CA TYR A 35 11.59 -8.92 -11.06
C TYR A 35 11.41 -8.27 -12.44
N PHE A 36 11.65 -9.02 -13.51
CA PHE A 36 11.53 -8.49 -14.88
C PHE A 36 10.08 -8.23 -15.29
N ASN A 37 9.12 -9.02 -14.81
CA ASN A 37 7.71 -8.79 -15.07
C ASN A 37 7.20 -7.49 -14.41
N ILE A 38 7.66 -7.18 -13.21
CA ILE A 38 7.18 -6.01 -12.45
C ILE A 38 7.98 -4.74 -12.75
N LEU A 39 9.25 -4.84 -13.12
CA LEU A 39 10.14 -3.70 -13.29
C LEU A 39 9.59 -2.57 -14.19
N PRO A 40 9.02 -2.83 -15.39
CA PRO A 40 8.46 -1.78 -16.24
C PRO A 40 7.31 -1.03 -15.54
N TRP A 41 6.41 -1.76 -14.89
CA TRP A 41 5.26 -1.22 -14.19
C TRP A 41 5.67 -0.43 -12.95
N LEU A 42 6.72 -0.89 -12.25
CA LEU A 42 7.30 -0.17 -11.12
C LEU A 42 7.86 1.19 -11.55
N ILE A 43 8.60 1.25 -12.67
CA ILE A 43 9.15 2.49 -13.19
C ILE A 43 8.02 3.47 -13.52
N ILE A 44 6.98 3.02 -14.23
CA ILE A 44 5.82 3.85 -14.57
C ILE A 44 5.12 4.34 -13.29
N SER A 45 4.93 3.47 -12.29
CA SER A 45 4.31 3.84 -11.02
C SER A 45 5.11 4.90 -10.25
N ILE A 46 6.44 4.81 -10.24
CA ILE A 46 7.32 5.81 -9.62
C ILE A 46 7.20 7.15 -10.36
N LEU A 47 7.18 7.14 -11.69
CA LEU A 47 7.00 8.36 -12.49
C LEU A 47 5.66 9.03 -12.21
N ILE A 48 4.55 8.27 -12.22
CA ILE A 48 3.22 8.77 -11.87
C ILE A 48 3.25 9.43 -10.49
N GLN A 49 3.83 8.77 -9.49
CA GLN A 49 3.91 9.29 -8.13
C GLN A 49 4.68 10.61 -8.06
N VAL A 50 5.88 10.69 -8.66
CA VAL A 50 6.73 11.88 -8.61
C VAL A 50 6.09 13.06 -9.35
N ILE A 51 5.45 12.80 -10.49
CA ILE A 51 4.68 13.80 -11.23
C ILE A 51 3.55 14.36 -10.35
N LEU A 52 2.75 13.49 -9.71
CA LEU A 52 1.66 13.92 -8.84
C LEU A 52 2.14 14.72 -7.63
N ILE A 53 3.22 14.30 -6.97
CA ILE A 53 3.83 15.06 -5.87
C ILE A 53 4.20 16.48 -6.34
N HIS A 54 4.84 16.58 -7.51
CA HIS A 54 5.26 17.87 -8.06
C HIS A 54 4.08 18.80 -8.38
N PHE A 55 2.98 18.26 -8.94
CA PHE A 55 1.77 19.05 -9.18
C PHE A 55 1.10 19.51 -7.89
N ILE A 56 1.00 18.64 -6.87
CA ILE A 56 0.38 18.98 -5.58
C ILE A 56 1.18 20.09 -4.86
N GLN A 57 2.51 20.01 -4.89
CA GLN A 57 3.38 21.02 -4.24
C GLN A 57 3.24 22.42 -4.86
N LYS A 58 2.91 22.52 -6.15
CA LYS A 58 2.71 23.80 -6.85
C LYS A 58 1.33 24.42 -6.65
N GLY A 59 0.33 23.65 -6.21
CA GLY A 59 -1.05 24.09 -6.08
C GLY A 59 -1.28 24.90 -4.81
N LYS A 60 -1.64 26.20 -4.94
CA LYS A 60 -2.21 26.99 -3.85
C LYS A 60 -3.71 26.67 -3.75
N VAL A 61 -4.06 25.62 -2.99
CA VAL A 61 -5.45 25.22 -2.86
C VAL A 61 -6.04 25.87 -1.59
N SER A 62 -6.96 26.81 -1.77
CA SER A 62 -7.83 27.31 -0.69
C SER A 62 -9.11 26.46 -0.72
N LEU A 63 -9.28 25.57 0.26
CA LEU A 63 -10.40 24.63 0.33
C LEU A 63 -11.38 25.04 1.45
N VAL A 64 -12.08 26.16 1.29
CA VAL A 64 -13.17 26.52 2.18
C VAL A 64 -14.46 25.84 1.71
N ILE A 65 -14.77 24.64 2.26
CA ILE A 65 -15.98 23.91 1.92
C ILE A 65 -16.96 24.03 3.08
N LYS A 66 -18.05 24.79 2.89
CA LYS A 66 -19.08 25.03 3.92
C LYS A 66 -19.90 23.80 4.28
N ASN A 67 -20.15 22.92 3.31
CA ASN A 67 -20.93 21.70 3.53
C ASN A 67 -20.02 20.59 4.09
N LYS A 68 -20.29 20.14 5.32
CA LYS A 68 -19.50 19.12 6.02
C LYS A 68 -19.45 17.78 5.26
N VAL A 69 -20.56 17.34 4.68
CA VAL A 69 -20.63 16.09 3.91
C VAL A 69 -19.76 16.19 2.67
N LEU A 70 -19.92 17.29 1.92
CA LEU A 70 -19.11 17.54 0.73
C LEU A 70 -17.61 17.63 1.08
N ALA A 71 -17.27 18.24 2.20
CA ALA A 71 -15.90 18.32 2.68
C ALA A 71 -15.29 16.94 2.94
N ILE A 72 -16.06 16.00 3.56
CA ILE A 72 -15.60 14.63 3.81
C ILE A 72 -15.41 13.88 2.49
N VAL A 73 -16.34 14.00 1.55
CA VAL A 73 -16.22 13.38 0.21
C VAL A 73 -14.97 13.90 -0.51
N VAL A 74 -14.78 15.22 -0.53
CA VAL A 74 -13.57 15.83 -1.14
C VAL A 74 -12.31 15.40 -0.42
N GLY A 75 -12.32 15.34 0.91
CA GLY A 75 -11.20 14.84 1.70
C GLY A 75 -10.83 13.39 1.34
N SER A 76 -11.84 12.51 1.23
CA SER A 76 -11.65 11.12 0.79
C SER A 76 -11.05 11.04 -0.61
N LEU A 77 -11.61 11.77 -1.58
CA LEU A 77 -11.12 11.78 -2.96
C LEU A 77 -9.69 12.32 -3.05
N LEU A 78 -9.39 13.42 -2.34
CA LEU A 78 -8.03 13.94 -2.28
C LEU A 78 -7.05 12.93 -1.66
N GLY A 79 -7.50 12.16 -0.67
CA GLY A 79 -6.70 11.10 -0.08
C GLY A 79 -6.38 10.00 -1.08
N LEU A 80 -7.36 9.52 -1.84
CA LEU A 80 -7.21 8.48 -2.86
C LEU A 80 -6.27 8.89 -4.02
N VAL A 81 -6.28 10.16 -4.38
CA VAL A 81 -5.39 10.71 -5.43
C VAL A 81 -4.02 11.10 -4.85
N SER A 82 -3.89 11.22 -3.54
CA SER A 82 -2.66 11.66 -2.90
C SER A 82 -1.56 10.61 -2.98
N PRO A 83 -0.41 10.91 -3.61
CA PRO A 83 0.73 10.00 -3.65
C PRO A 83 1.58 10.04 -2.39
N LEU A 84 1.05 10.61 -1.31
CA LEU A 84 1.81 10.86 -0.09
C LEU A 84 1.93 9.57 0.75
N PRO A 85 3.13 9.27 1.24
CA PRO A 85 3.29 8.22 2.24
C PRO A 85 2.62 8.64 3.56
N THR A 86 2.20 7.68 4.37
CA THR A 86 1.41 7.89 5.59
C THR A 86 2.04 8.91 6.54
N TYR A 87 3.36 8.86 6.70
CA TYR A 87 4.10 9.80 7.57
C TYR A 87 4.03 11.26 7.09
N ALA A 88 3.74 11.49 5.81
CA ALA A 88 3.54 12.82 5.25
C ALA A 88 2.05 13.18 5.17
N ALA A 89 1.17 12.23 4.90
CA ALA A 89 -0.26 12.44 4.78
C ALA A 89 -0.89 13.00 6.07
N ILE A 90 -0.49 12.50 7.24
CA ILE A 90 -1.03 12.96 8.53
C ILE A 90 -0.62 14.41 8.82
N PRO A 91 0.68 14.80 8.82
CA PRO A 91 1.06 16.20 9.04
C PRO A 91 0.49 17.17 8.00
N ILE A 92 0.44 16.76 6.73
CA ILE A 92 -0.15 17.57 5.66
C ILE A 92 -1.65 17.73 5.87
N GLY A 93 -2.36 16.66 6.16
CA GLY A 93 -3.78 16.70 6.46
C GLY A 93 -4.09 17.66 7.61
N LEU A 94 -3.35 17.55 8.71
CA LEU A 94 -3.52 18.46 9.86
C LEU A 94 -3.16 19.93 9.52
N ALA A 95 -2.21 20.16 8.62
CA ALA A 95 -1.86 21.50 8.14
C ALA A 95 -2.97 22.12 7.26
N LEU A 96 -3.93 21.35 6.76
CA LEU A 96 -5.09 21.85 6.02
C LEU A 96 -6.21 22.39 6.93
N ILE A 97 -6.19 22.08 8.24
CA ILE A 97 -7.19 22.57 9.19
C ILE A 97 -7.17 24.11 9.30
N PRO A 98 -6.02 24.77 9.52
CA PRO A 98 -5.95 26.23 9.52
C PRO A 98 -6.34 26.88 8.19
N LEU A 99 -6.29 26.12 7.08
CA LEU A 99 -6.73 26.59 5.75
C LEU A 99 -8.25 26.45 5.51
N GLY A 100 -8.98 26.02 6.54
CA GLY A 100 -10.44 25.94 6.53
C GLY A 100 -11.03 24.56 6.23
N LEU A 101 -10.20 23.51 6.13
CA LEU A 101 -10.72 22.16 5.95
C LEU A 101 -11.22 21.59 7.30
N PRO A 102 -12.50 21.13 7.41
CA PRO A 102 -12.99 20.53 8.65
C PRO A 102 -12.18 19.28 9.04
N LEU A 103 -12.01 19.05 10.33
CA LEU A 103 -11.31 17.88 10.86
C LEU A 103 -11.82 16.56 10.28
N ALA A 104 -13.14 16.43 10.11
CA ALA A 104 -13.76 15.26 9.50
C ALA A 104 -13.22 14.96 8.09
N ALA A 105 -13.06 15.99 7.28
CA ALA A 105 -12.49 15.87 5.94
C ALA A 105 -10.99 15.53 5.97
N VAL A 106 -10.26 16.11 6.91
CA VAL A 106 -8.84 15.78 7.14
C VAL A 106 -8.67 14.33 7.56
N MET A 107 -9.53 13.83 8.43
CA MET A 107 -9.49 12.41 8.83
C MET A 107 -9.84 11.47 7.68
N ALA A 108 -10.82 11.82 6.85
CA ALA A 108 -11.13 11.08 5.64
C ALA A 108 -9.92 11.03 4.67
N PHE A 109 -9.27 12.16 4.44
CA PHE A 109 -8.03 12.24 3.66
C PHE A 109 -6.92 11.35 4.22
N VAL A 110 -6.67 11.42 5.52
CA VAL A 110 -5.60 10.67 6.21
C VAL A 110 -5.86 9.16 6.19
N ILE A 111 -7.13 8.74 6.26
CA ILE A 111 -7.51 7.34 6.18
C ILE A 111 -7.41 6.82 4.74
N ALA A 112 -7.83 7.59 3.75
CA ALA A 112 -7.81 7.19 2.34
C ALA A 112 -6.39 7.07 1.79
N SER A 113 -5.53 8.04 2.09
CA SER A 113 -4.21 8.20 1.49
C SER A 113 -3.29 6.97 1.56
N PRO A 114 -3.20 6.22 2.68
CA PRO A 114 -2.37 5.03 2.74
C PRO A 114 -2.99 3.79 2.06
N LEU A 115 -4.31 3.76 1.88
CA LEU A 115 -5.01 2.57 1.38
C LEU A 115 -4.78 2.35 -0.11
N ILE A 116 -4.80 3.42 -0.89
CA ILE A 116 -4.53 3.39 -2.32
C ILE A 116 -4.15 4.78 -2.82
N ASN A 117 -3.38 4.82 -3.88
CA ASN A 117 -3.07 6.02 -4.66
C ASN A 117 -2.94 5.65 -6.14
N PRO A 118 -2.86 6.61 -7.07
CA PRO A 118 -2.84 6.31 -8.51
C PRO A 118 -1.71 5.36 -8.94
N SER A 119 -0.53 5.47 -8.34
CA SER A 119 0.60 4.58 -8.63
C SER A 119 0.34 3.15 -8.18
N VAL A 120 -0.19 3.00 -6.98
CA VAL A 120 -0.55 1.68 -6.41
C VAL A 120 -1.76 1.09 -7.13
N PHE A 121 -2.74 1.93 -7.53
CA PHE A 121 -3.85 1.50 -8.36
C PHE A 121 -3.37 0.91 -9.68
N PHE A 122 -2.51 1.66 -10.40
CA PHE A 122 -1.96 1.22 -11.67
C PHE A 122 -1.21 -0.12 -11.52
N LEU A 123 -0.36 -0.23 -10.51
CA LEU A 123 0.40 -1.45 -10.25
C LEU A 123 -0.52 -2.62 -9.84
N THR A 124 -1.57 -2.36 -9.06
CA THR A 124 -2.56 -3.40 -8.70
C THR A 124 -3.31 -3.87 -9.94
N ALA A 125 -3.74 -2.93 -10.80
CA ALA A 125 -4.49 -3.23 -12.01
C ALA A 125 -3.70 -4.06 -13.02
N THR A 126 -2.39 -3.82 -13.11
CA THR A 126 -1.51 -4.53 -14.05
C THR A 126 -1.10 -5.92 -13.56
N GLN A 127 -0.96 -6.13 -12.26
CA GLN A 127 -0.47 -7.39 -11.69
C GLN A 127 -1.62 -8.31 -11.22
N LEU A 128 -2.67 -7.74 -10.65
CA LEU A 128 -3.77 -8.50 -10.02
C LEU A 128 -5.12 -8.35 -10.74
N GLY A 129 -5.18 -7.45 -11.73
CA GLY A 129 -6.38 -7.19 -12.51
C GLY A 129 -7.15 -5.94 -12.08
N MET A 130 -7.93 -5.42 -13.04
CA MET A 130 -8.72 -4.19 -12.86
C MET A 130 -9.84 -4.35 -11.83
N ASP A 131 -10.43 -5.53 -11.72
CA ASP A 131 -11.50 -5.86 -10.77
C ASP A 131 -11.04 -5.65 -9.32
N ILE A 132 -9.88 -6.18 -8.95
CA ILE A 132 -9.29 -5.99 -7.61
C ILE A 132 -8.88 -4.51 -7.39
N ALA A 133 -8.33 -3.85 -8.42
CA ALA A 133 -7.93 -2.46 -8.31
C ALA A 133 -9.14 -1.54 -8.04
N PHE A 134 -10.28 -1.74 -8.73
CA PHE A 134 -11.51 -1.00 -8.47
C PHE A 134 -12.13 -1.37 -7.13
N ALA A 135 -12.19 -2.65 -6.76
CA ALA A 135 -12.68 -3.07 -5.45
C ALA A 135 -11.89 -2.39 -4.31
N ARG A 136 -10.57 -2.26 -4.48
CA ARG A 136 -9.68 -1.58 -3.53
C ARG A 136 -9.97 -0.08 -3.42
N ILE A 137 -10.20 0.64 -4.55
CA ILE A 137 -10.58 2.06 -4.53
C ILE A 137 -11.93 2.25 -3.84
N ILE A 138 -12.94 1.46 -4.20
CA ILE A 138 -14.28 1.56 -3.65
C ILE A 138 -14.24 1.31 -2.14
N SER A 139 -13.55 0.25 -1.71
CA SER A 139 -13.39 -0.07 -0.29
C SER A 139 -12.67 1.05 0.47
N ALA A 140 -11.57 1.57 -0.07
CA ALA A 140 -10.82 2.67 0.52
C ALA A 140 -11.66 3.95 0.63
N PHE A 141 -12.46 4.25 -0.39
CA PHE A 141 -13.38 5.38 -0.39
C PHE A 141 -14.47 5.24 0.69
N VAL A 142 -15.14 4.09 0.74
CA VAL A 142 -16.19 3.83 1.74
C VAL A 142 -15.64 3.88 3.17
N ILE A 143 -14.52 3.22 3.42
CA ILE A 143 -13.87 3.21 4.75
C ILE A 143 -13.45 4.63 5.15
N SER A 144 -12.92 5.41 4.23
CA SER A 144 -12.50 6.79 4.51
C SER A 144 -13.69 7.72 4.75
N LEU A 145 -14.82 7.55 4.04
CA LEU A 145 -16.06 8.28 4.31
C LEU A 145 -16.58 7.98 5.72
N ILE A 146 -16.72 6.68 6.05
CA ILE A 146 -17.18 6.25 7.38
C ILE A 146 -16.24 6.80 8.45
N GLY A 147 -14.93 6.73 8.22
CA GLY A 147 -13.93 7.28 9.11
C GLY A 147 -14.04 8.79 9.29
N GLY A 148 -14.21 9.54 8.20
CA GLY A 148 -14.43 10.98 8.25
C GLY A 148 -15.64 11.36 9.11
N PHE A 149 -16.78 10.69 8.92
CA PHE A 149 -17.97 10.92 9.74
C PHE A 149 -17.74 10.52 11.20
N LEU A 150 -17.18 9.33 11.44
CA LEU A 150 -16.90 8.82 12.78
C LEU A 150 -15.98 9.73 13.57
N PHE A 151 -14.84 10.12 13.00
CA PHE A 151 -13.91 11.02 13.66
C PHE A 151 -14.43 12.44 13.80
N GLY A 152 -15.23 12.92 12.84
CA GLY A 152 -15.93 14.20 12.95
C GLY A 152 -16.96 14.24 14.09
N TYR A 153 -17.51 13.08 14.47
CA TYR A 153 -18.41 12.95 15.61
C TYR A 153 -17.66 12.76 16.94
N VAL A 154 -16.62 11.92 16.93
CA VAL A 154 -15.90 11.52 18.16
C VAL A 154 -14.90 12.59 18.63
N ILE A 155 -14.26 13.31 17.70
CA ILE A 155 -13.33 14.40 18.03
C ILE A 155 -14.09 15.72 18.04
N LYS A 156 -14.61 16.12 19.19
CA LYS A 156 -15.33 17.40 19.34
C LYS A 156 -14.39 18.61 19.47
N ASN A 157 -13.25 18.43 20.11
CA ASN A 157 -12.26 19.50 20.33
C ASN A 157 -10.87 19.00 19.96
N LEU A 158 -10.23 19.67 19.02
CA LEU A 158 -8.80 19.44 18.73
C LEU A 158 -7.97 20.14 19.81
N GLU A 159 -7.09 19.39 20.46
CA GLU A 159 -6.13 20.01 21.36
C GLU A 159 -5.18 20.93 20.57
N PRO A 160 -4.87 22.13 21.09
CA PRO A 160 -3.93 23.07 20.44
C PRO A 160 -2.55 22.45 20.13
N ALA A 161 -2.18 21.39 20.83
CA ALA A 161 -0.94 20.65 20.60
C ALA A 161 -0.89 19.99 19.21
N MET A 162 -2.03 19.58 18.66
CA MET A 162 -2.13 18.99 17.31
C MET A 162 -1.91 20.01 16.19
N LEU A 163 -2.16 21.30 16.47
CA LEU A 163 -1.96 22.39 15.51
C LEU A 163 -0.50 22.88 15.45
N LYS A 164 0.37 22.47 16.41
CA LYS A 164 1.78 22.90 16.48
C LYS A 164 2.73 22.06 15.60
N LEU A 165 2.22 21.30 14.65
CA LEU A 165 3.07 20.50 13.76
C LEU A 165 4.01 21.41 12.95
N LYS A 166 5.30 21.07 13.01
CA LYS A 166 6.37 21.72 12.25
C LYS A 166 6.05 21.78 10.76
N LYS A 167 6.42 22.90 10.14
CA LYS A 167 6.31 23.18 8.69
C LYS A 167 6.42 21.92 7.83
N VAL A 168 5.40 21.74 6.97
CA VAL A 168 5.38 20.81 5.85
C VAL A 168 6.72 20.83 5.11
N GLN A 169 7.15 19.66 4.70
CA GLN A 169 8.41 19.42 4.01
C GLN A 169 8.70 20.46 2.91
N LYS A 170 9.91 21.02 2.93
CA LYS A 170 10.39 21.97 1.89
C LYS A 170 10.18 21.40 0.50
N ASP A 171 9.71 22.22 -0.43
CA ASP A 171 9.65 21.90 -1.87
C ASP A 171 11.00 21.39 -2.33
N ARG A 172 11.00 20.17 -2.89
CA ARG A 172 12.21 19.54 -3.40
C ARG A 172 12.21 19.57 -4.91
N PRO A 173 13.38 19.75 -5.54
CA PRO A 173 13.51 19.60 -6.98
C PRO A 173 13.06 18.22 -7.45
N PHE A 174 12.42 18.18 -8.62
CA PHE A 174 11.86 16.95 -9.21
C PHE A 174 12.88 15.79 -9.26
N HIS A 175 14.12 16.04 -9.66
CA HIS A 175 15.16 15.01 -9.77
C HIS A 175 15.55 14.41 -8.42
N ILE A 176 15.55 15.20 -7.34
CA ILE A 176 15.84 14.71 -5.99
C ILE A 176 14.71 13.81 -5.49
N GLU A 177 13.45 14.21 -5.75
CA GLU A 177 12.28 13.40 -5.37
C GLU A 177 12.22 12.10 -6.18
N LEU A 178 12.53 12.15 -7.47
CA LEU A 178 12.63 10.97 -8.33
C LEU A 178 13.69 10.00 -7.80
N TRP A 179 14.90 10.48 -7.51
CA TRP A 179 15.98 9.65 -7.00
C TRP A 179 15.62 8.97 -5.66
N ARG A 180 15.06 9.73 -4.73
CA ARG A 180 14.63 9.20 -3.43
C ARG A 180 13.51 8.17 -3.57
N SER A 181 12.51 8.45 -4.40
CA SER A 181 11.41 7.53 -4.66
C SER A 181 11.94 6.25 -5.30
N THR A 182 12.84 6.35 -6.26
CA THR A 182 13.45 5.18 -6.92
C THR A 182 14.23 4.32 -5.92
N LEU A 183 15.06 4.92 -5.08
CA LEU A 183 15.80 4.18 -4.05
C LEU A 183 14.87 3.54 -3.00
N PHE A 184 13.85 4.28 -2.56
CA PHE A 184 12.89 3.79 -1.58
C PHE A 184 12.08 2.62 -2.15
N PHE A 185 11.43 2.81 -3.29
CA PHE A 185 10.65 1.75 -3.92
C PHE A 185 11.52 0.58 -4.36
N GLY A 186 12.65 0.84 -5.01
CA GLY A 186 13.59 -0.20 -5.44
C GLY A 186 14.00 -1.11 -4.29
N LYS A 187 14.40 -0.54 -3.15
CA LYS A 187 14.78 -1.33 -1.98
C LYS A 187 13.62 -2.22 -1.48
N TYR A 188 12.45 -1.64 -1.25
CA TYR A 188 11.33 -2.41 -0.68
C TYR A 188 10.73 -3.41 -1.67
N PHE A 189 10.70 -3.09 -2.96
CA PHE A 189 10.28 -4.03 -3.99
C PHE A 189 11.25 -5.20 -4.13
N THR A 190 12.55 -4.95 -4.15
CA THR A 190 13.55 -6.04 -4.21
C THR A 190 13.40 -7.01 -3.04
N ILE A 191 13.20 -6.50 -1.82
CA ILE A 191 12.94 -7.34 -0.64
C ILE A 191 11.64 -8.12 -0.80
N ALA A 192 10.57 -7.47 -1.25
CA ALA A 192 9.27 -8.12 -1.43
C ALA A 192 9.32 -9.20 -2.52
N ILE A 193 9.99 -8.94 -3.64
CA ILE A 193 10.18 -9.92 -4.72
C ILE A 193 11.00 -11.11 -4.23
N PHE A 194 12.05 -10.87 -3.43
CA PHE A 194 12.82 -11.95 -2.84
C PHE A 194 11.96 -12.85 -1.92
N ILE A 195 11.16 -12.24 -1.04
CA ILE A 195 10.22 -12.98 -0.19
C ILE A 195 9.21 -13.76 -1.06
N SER A 196 8.68 -13.14 -2.12
CA SER A 196 7.74 -13.78 -3.06
C SER A 196 8.36 -14.99 -3.76
N ALA A 197 9.62 -14.86 -4.20
CA ALA A 197 10.36 -15.95 -4.83
C ALA A 197 10.60 -17.12 -3.85
N VAL A 198 10.93 -16.82 -2.59
CA VAL A 198 11.07 -17.85 -1.54
C VAL A 198 9.73 -18.55 -1.30
N VAL A 199 8.64 -17.81 -1.18
CA VAL A 199 7.29 -18.38 -0.99
C VAL A 199 6.92 -19.25 -2.19
N LYS A 200 7.10 -18.78 -3.43
CA LYS A 200 6.82 -19.54 -4.66
C LYS A 200 7.62 -20.84 -4.74
N ALA A 201 8.85 -20.85 -4.22
CA ALA A 201 9.72 -22.01 -4.27
C ALA A 201 9.46 -23.05 -3.14
N VAL A 202 9.04 -22.60 -1.95
CA VAL A 202 8.97 -23.43 -0.72
C VAL A 202 7.54 -23.81 -0.35
N VAL A 203 6.57 -22.92 -0.58
CA VAL A 203 5.17 -23.12 -0.19
C VAL A 203 4.42 -23.81 -1.33
N SER A 204 3.68 -24.88 -1.03
CA SER A 204 2.88 -25.53 -2.06
C SER A 204 1.56 -24.80 -2.32
N PRO A 205 1.07 -24.76 -3.57
CA PRO A 205 -0.23 -24.18 -3.90
C PRO A 205 -1.38 -24.80 -3.10
N GLU A 206 -1.30 -26.12 -2.79
CA GLU A 206 -2.31 -26.82 -2.00
C GLU A 206 -2.41 -26.25 -0.58
N MET A 207 -1.27 -25.94 0.05
CA MET A 207 -1.23 -25.32 1.38
C MET A 207 -1.85 -23.92 1.36
N VAL A 208 -1.53 -23.11 0.35
CA VAL A 208 -2.11 -21.76 0.18
C VAL A 208 -3.61 -21.87 -0.01
N ASN A 209 -4.07 -22.75 -0.91
CA ASN A 209 -5.49 -22.96 -1.18
C ASN A 209 -6.25 -23.45 0.07
N GLN A 210 -5.68 -24.39 0.84
CA GLN A 210 -6.30 -24.87 2.08
C GLN A 210 -6.44 -23.76 3.14
N ILE A 211 -5.45 -22.89 3.28
CA ILE A 211 -5.40 -21.86 4.32
C ILE A 211 -6.12 -20.59 3.90
N LEU A 212 -5.95 -20.17 2.65
CA LEU A 212 -6.37 -18.87 2.12
C LEU A 212 -7.41 -18.95 1.00
N GLY A 213 -7.79 -20.15 0.53
CA GLY A 213 -8.70 -20.35 -0.60
C GLY A 213 -10.06 -20.95 -0.25
N GLN A 214 -10.14 -21.86 0.70
CA GLN A 214 -11.35 -22.69 0.86
C GLN A 214 -12.41 -22.14 1.81
N GLN A 215 -12.01 -21.51 2.91
CA GLN A 215 -12.92 -21.00 3.93
C GLN A 215 -12.80 -19.49 4.03
N ILE A 216 -13.75 -18.76 3.45
CA ILE A 216 -13.73 -17.29 3.35
C ILE A 216 -13.39 -16.63 4.69
N GLN A 217 -14.08 -16.98 5.77
CA GLN A 217 -13.87 -16.36 7.09
C GLN A 217 -12.44 -16.56 7.60
N ARG A 218 -11.92 -17.78 7.47
CA ARG A 218 -10.55 -18.12 7.86
C ARG A 218 -9.54 -17.40 6.96
N SER A 219 -9.76 -17.42 5.65
CA SER A 219 -8.90 -16.77 4.66
C SER A 219 -8.77 -15.27 4.92
N LEU A 220 -9.88 -14.59 5.23
CA LEU A 220 -9.89 -13.17 5.56
C LEU A 220 -9.10 -12.88 6.84
N LEU A 221 -9.29 -13.66 7.92
CA LEU A 221 -8.57 -13.46 9.17
C LEU A 221 -7.06 -13.70 9.01
N VAL A 222 -6.70 -14.76 8.29
CA VAL A 222 -5.28 -15.05 7.99
C VAL A 222 -4.68 -13.96 7.11
N ALA A 223 -5.37 -13.51 6.07
CA ALA A 223 -4.90 -12.45 5.18
C ALA A 223 -4.70 -11.12 5.93
N ILE A 224 -5.65 -10.73 6.79
CA ILE A 224 -5.52 -9.54 7.65
C ILE A 224 -4.32 -9.67 8.57
N THR A 225 -4.12 -10.83 9.19
CA THR A 225 -2.99 -11.10 10.08
C THR A 225 -1.65 -11.06 9.33
N LEU A 226 -1.58 -11.63 8.13
CA LEU A 226 -0.41 -11.58 7.26
C LEU A 226 -0.11 -10.15 6.78
N GLY A 227 -1.12 -9.31 6.61
CA GLY A 227 -0.95 -7.90 6.26
C GLY A 227 -0.08 -7.13 7.26
N VAL A 228 -0.10 -7.51 8.53
CA VAL A 228 0.65 -6.82 9.60
C VAL A 228 2.18 -6.86 9.38
N PRO A 229 2.83 -8.04 9.27
CA PRO A 229 4.29 -8.11 9.11
C PRO A 229 4.76 -7.86 7.68
N PHE A 230 3.96 -8.20 6.66
CA PHE A 230 4.41 -8.17 5.26
C PHE A 230 4.15 -6.84 4.55
N TYR A 231 3.40 -5.92 5.16
CA TYR A 231 3.08 -4.65 4.53
C TYR A 231 4.12 -3.58 4.86
N SER A 232 5.19 -3.52 4.07
CA SER A 232 6.25 -2.51 4.25
C SER A 232 6.01 -1.22 3.47
N CYS A 233 5.44 -1.31 2.25
CA CYS A 233 5.18 -0.18 1.37
C CYS A 233 3.95 -0.47 0.50
N GLY A 234 3.15 0.57 0.18
CA GLY A 234 1.84 0.46 -0.49
C GLY A 234 1.78 -0.39 -1.76
N GLY A 235 2.84 -0.41 -2.54
CA GLY A 235 2.97 -1.24 -3.74
C GLY A 235 3.86 -2.48 -3.56
N ALA A 236 4.80 -2.46 -2.60
CA ALA A 236 5.80 -3.53 -2.46
C ALA A 236 5.20 -4.89 -2.05
N ALA A 237 4.00 -4.90 -1.46
CA ALA A 237 3.31 -6.13 -1.13
C ALA A 237 2.62 -6.81 -2.35
N ILE A 238 2.50 -6.11 -3.48
CA ILE A 238 1.79 -6.62 -4.66
C ILE A 238 2.45 -7.89 -5.22
N PRO A 239 3.77 -7.98 -5.43
CA PRO A 239 4.41 -9.21 -5.90
C PRO A 239 4.17 -10.40 -4.98
N PHE A 240 4.17 -10.16 -3.67
CA PHE A 240 3.91 -11.21 -2.68
C PHE A 240 2.48 -11.74 -2.76
N VAL A 241 1.51 -10.83 -2.86
CA VAL A 241 0.08 -11.19 -2.95
C VAL A 241 -0.24 -11.80 -4.32
N GLU A 242 0.40 -11.36 -5.40
CA GLU A 242 0.30 -11.95 -6.73
C GLU A 242 0.65 -13.43 -6.70
N VAL A 243 1.81 -13.79 -6.13
CA VAL A 243 2.21 -15.20 -5.97
C VAL A 243 1.21 -15.99 -5.14
N LEU A 244 0.69 -15.43 -4.03
CA LEU A 244 -0.34 -16.12 -3.24
C LEU A 244 -1.67 -16.26 -4.00
N SER A 245 -2.05 -15.26 -4.80
CA SER A 245 -3.24 -15.30 -5.66
C SER A 245 -3.13 -16.40 -6.71
N ASP A 246 -1.97 -16.51 -7.37
CA ASP A 246 -1.68 -17.57 -8.35
C ASP A 246 -1.68 -18.97 -7.72
N MET A 247 -1.34 -19.06 -6.43
CA MET A 247 -1.41 -20.29 -5.64
C MET A 247 -2.80 -20.60 -5.09
N GLY A 248 -3.83 -19.78 -5.41
CA GLY A 248 -5.22 -20.03 -5.04
C GLY A 248 -5.71 -19.30 -3.79
N MET A 249 -5.10 -18.16 -3.41
CA MET A 249 -5.65 -17.27 -2.39
C MET A 249 -6.96 -16.66 -2.88
N ASP A 250 -7.98 -16.64 -2.01
CA ASP A 250 -9.28 -16.05 -2.31
C ASP A 250 -9.17 -14.53 -2.62
N LYS A 251 -9.89 -14.05 -3.63
CA LYS A 251 -9.85 -12.65 -4.07
C LYS A 251 -10.27 -11.66 -2.99
N GLY A 252 -11.23 -12.01 -2.13
CA GLY A 252 -11.60 -11.19 -0.98
C GLY A 252 -10.52 -11.17 0.09
N ALA A 253 -9.78 -12.28 0.26
CA ALA A 253 -8.62 -12.32 1.15
C ALA A 253 -7.49 -11.42 0.63
N VAL A 254 -7.26 -11.38 -0.70
CA VAL A 254 -6.37 -10.42 -1.36
C VAL A 254 -6.77 -8.98 -1.05
N LEU A 255 -8.05 -8.65 -1.22
CA LEU A 255 -8.57 -7.32 -0.92
C LEU A 255 -8.43 -6.96 0.56
N ALA A 256 -8.77 -7.88 1.46
CA ALA A 256 -8.64 -7.69 2.91
C ALA A 256 -7.19 -7.43 3.34
N PHE A 257 -6.23 -8.15 2.78
CA PHE A 257 -4.80 -7.93 2.99
C PHE A 257 -4.39 -6.50 2.62
N PHE A 258 -4.82 -6.00 1.46
CA PHE A 258 -4.46 -4.67 0.98
C PHE A 258 -5.13 -3.52 1.73
N ILE A 259 -6.25 -3.76 2.39
CA ILE A 259 -6.91 -2.78 3.25
C ILE A 259 -6.31 -2.80 4.66
N ALA A 260 -6.07 -3.97 5.24
CA ALA A 260 -5.53 -4.11 6.58
C ALA A 260 -4.05 -3.68 6.68
N GLY A 261 -3.23 -4.04 5.69
CA GLY A 261 -1.79 -3.82 5.71
C GLY A 261 -1.37 -2.36 5.95
N PRO A 262 -1.89 -1.37 5.21
CA PRO A 262 -1.58 0.04 5.44
C PRO A 262 -1.94 0.53 6.85
N ALA A 263 -3.03 0.02 7.41
CA ALA A 263 -3.51 0.41 8.73
C ALA A 263 -2.60 -0.08 9.86
N THR A 264 -2.01 -1.24 9.67
CA THR A 264 -1.16 -1.93 10.67
C THR A 264 0.33 -1.66 10.49
N LYS A 265 0.70 -0.85 9.51
CA LYS A 265 2.08 -0.43 9.30
C LYS A 265 2.59 0.35 10.51
N LEU A 266 3.78 0.00 11.03
CA LEU A 266 4.37 0.61 12.23
C LEU A 266 4.44 2.13 12.17
N GLU A 267 4.78 2.71 11.01
CA GLU A 267 4.82 4.16 10.81
C GLU A 267 3.42 4.78 11.00
N THR A 268 2.38 4.16 10.42
CA THR A 268 0.98 4.60 10.54
C THR A 268 0.54 4.54 12.00
N MET A 269 0.79 3.41 12.65
CA MET A 269 0.45 3.19 14.05
C MET A 269 1.13 4.21 14.97
N TYR A 270 2.43 4.42 14.80
CA TYR A 270 3.19 5.39 15.58
C TYR A 270 2.67 6.82 15.38
N MET A 271 2.44 7.23 14.14
CA MET A 271 1.95 8.57 13.81
C MET A 271 0.56 8.84 14.39
N PHE A 272 -0.39 7.91 14.19
CA PHE A 272 -1.72 8.02 14.77
C PHE A 272 -1.68 8.09 16.30
N LYS A 273 -0.92 7.20 16.95
CA LYS A 273 -0.77 7.18 18.41
C LYS A 273 -0.13 8.45 18.95
N SER A 274 0.92 8.95 18.29
CA SER A 274 1.68 10.11 18.77
C SER A 274 0.96 11.44 18.56
N LEU A 275 0.17 11.57 17.46
CA LEU A 275 -0.49 12.81 17.11
C LEU A 275 -1.92 12.90 17.63
N LEU A 276 -2.65 11.81 17.61
CA LEU A 276 -4.07 11.76 17.99
C LEU A 276 -4.31 11.05 19.34
N GLY A 277 -3.32 10.34 19.83
CA GLY A 277 -3.42 9.55 21.05
C GLY A 277 -3.96 8.14 20.85
N ILE A 278 -3.81 7.30 21.88
CA ILE A 278 -4.12 5.86 21.83
C ILE A 278 -5.60 5.58 21.54
N LYS A 279 -6.51 6.38 22.09
CA LYS A 279 -7.95 6.22 21.90
C LYS A 279 -8.34 6.32 20.43
N TYR A 280 -7.90 7.35 19.75
CA TYR A 280 -8.22 7.58 18.33
C TYR A 280 -7.46 6.62 17.42
N PHE A 281 -6.27 6.22 17.80
CA PHE A 281 -5.54 5.15 17.14
C PHE A 281 -6.32 3.82 17.17
N LEU A 282 -6.86 3.41 18.32
CA LEU A 282 -7.65 2.18 18.42
C LEU A 282 -8.94 2.25 17.60
N ILE A 283 -9.61 3.40 17.55
CA ILE A 283 -10.79 3.61 16.71
C ILE A 283 -10.41 3.48 15.23
N TYR A 284 -9.30 4.07 14.80
CA TYR A 284 -8.78 3.94 13.45
C TYR A 284 -8.47 2.48 13.09
N LEU A 285 -7.77 1.78 13.96
CA LEU A 285 -7.40 0.39 13.76
C LEU A 285 -8.64 -0.51 13.65
N LEU A 286 -9.59 -0.35 14.57
CA LEU A 286 -10.86 -1.10 14.54
C LEU A 286 -11.64 -0.84 13.25
N LEU A 287 -11.78 0.42 12.85
CA LEU A 287 -12.47 0.81 11.63
C LEU A 287 -11.83 0.17 10.39
N THR A 288 -10.51 0.25 10.29
CA THR A 288 -9.80 -0.23 9.09
C THR A 288 -9.74 -1.76 9.03
N LEU A 289 -9.57 -2.46 10.16
CA LEU A 289 -9.59 -3.92 10.20
C LEU A 289 -11.00 -4.49 9.97
N THR A 290 -12.03 -3.89 10.56
CA THR A 290 -13.43 -4.28 10.26
C THR A 290 -13.80 -3.95 8.82
N GLY A 291 -13.35 -2.80 8.30
CA GLY A 291 -13.52 -2.44 6.90
C GLY A 291 -12.84 -3.42 5.96
N ALA A 292 -11.63 -3.87 6.28
CA ALA A 292 -10.90 -4.89 5.52
C ALA A 292 -11.68 -6.22 5.49
N TYR A 293 -12.16 -6.66 6.65
CA TYR A 293 -12.94 -7.91 6.75
C TYR A 293 -14.24 -7.83 5.94
N VAL A 294 -15.02 -6.76 6.13
CA VAL A 294 -16.31 -6.56 5.45
C VAL A 294 -16.12 -6.42 3.93
N SER A 295 -15.15 -5.61 3.49
CA SER A 295 -14.86 -5.44 2.06
C SER A 295 -14.41 -6.75 1.42
N GLY A 296 -13.52 -7.49 2.08
CA GLY A 296 -13.09 -8.80 1.61
C GLY A 296 -14.22 -9.81 1.56
N PHE A 297 -15.08 -9.85 2.59
CA PHE A 297 -16.24 -10.76 2.63
C PHE A 297 -17.24 -10.48 1.51
N ILE A 298 -17.57 -9.20 1.26
CA ILE A 298 -18.48 -8.81 0.17
C ILE A 298 -17.87 -9.16 -1.20
N TYR A 299 -16.57 -9.01 -1.35
CA TYR A 299 -15.90 -9.25 -2.63
C TYR A 299 -15.69 -10.75 -2.92
N SER A 300 -15.70 -11.61 -1.91
CA SER A 300 -15.63 -13.08 -2.05
C SER A 300 -16.97 -13.72 -2.44
N GLN A 301 -18.11 -12.97 -2.37
CA GLN A 301 -19.43 -13.46 -2.76
C GLN A 301 -19.63 -13.38 -4.27
#